data_dbcdbe72b785ae1779a2e84ba21fa08a
#
_entry.id   dbcdbe72b785ae1779a2e84ba21fa08a
#
_cell.length_a   1.000
_cell.length_b   1.000
_cell.length_c   1.000
_cell.angle_alpha   90.00
_cell.angle_beta   90.00
_cell.angle_gamma   90.00
#
_symmetry.space_group_name_H-M   'P 1'
#
loop_
_entity.id
_entity.type
_entity.pdbx_description
1 polymer ?
#
loop_
_entity_poly.entity_id
_entity_poly.type
_entity_poly.pdbx_seq_one_letter_code
_entity_poly.pdbx_strand_id
1 'polypeptide(L)'
;AAPVLHEDETFTDAHFQQRGLFATNGNADSGTHLYPTHIWRWSGPEMRFEELPVLGGHNEAIFKGLLGMTDEEYALLVEGGHIQLDYLQPDGTPY
;
A
#
# COMPACT_ATOMS: atom_id res chain seq x y z
N ALA A 1 -13.51 -33.03 -5.51
CA ALA A 1 -12.96 -32.33 -6.67
C ALA A 1 -13.37 -30.87 -6.62
N ALA A 2 -12.51 -29.97 -7.06
CA ALA A 2 -12.79 -28.54 -7.16
C ALA A 2 -12.34 -28.02 -8.54
N PRO A 3 -13.01 -27.01 -9.11
CA PRO A 3 -12.57 -26.42 -10.35
C PRO A 3 -11.25 -25.68 -10.16
N VAL A 4 -10.46 -25.63 -11.22
CA VAL A 4 -9.34 -24.69 -11.34
C VAL A 4 -9.90 -23.43 -12.00
N LEU A 5 -9.96 -22.35 -11.24
CA LEU A 5 -10.52 -21.08 -11.68
C LEU A 5 -9.45 -20.24 -12.39
N HIS A 6 -9.87 -19.48 -13.40
CA HIS A 6 -9.10 -18.37 -13.92
C HIS A 6 -9.04 -17.23 -12.88
N GLU A 7 -8.06 -16.35 -12.96
CA GLU A 7 -7.88 -15.27 -11.98
C GLU A 7 -9.10 -14.35 -11.89
N ASP A 8 -9.68 -13.98 -13.03
CA ASP A 8 -10.88 -13.13 -13.10
C ASP A 8 -12.13 -13.81 -12.56
N GLU A 9 -12.26 -15.14 -12.67
CA GLU A 9 -13.39 -15.91 -12.13
C GLU A 9 -13.42 -15.87 -10.60
N THR A 10 -12.26 -15.68 -9.95
CA THR A 10 -12.17 -15.63 -8.48
C THR A 10 -12.93 -14.45 -7.88
N PHE A 11 -13.05 -13.33 -8.59
CA PHE A 11 -13.78 -12.15 -8.12
C PHE A 11 -15.30 -12.37 -8.06
N THR A 12 -15.83 -13.28 -8.86
CA THR A 12 -17.26 -13.58 -8.92
C THR A 12 -17.63 -14.91 -8.29
N ASP A 13 -16.66 -15.70 -7.86
CA ASP A 13 -16.89 -16.97 -7.21
C ASP A 13 -17.63 -16.81 -5.87
N ALA A 14 -18.74 -17.53 -5.72
CA ALA A 14 -19.62 -17.41 -4.56
C ALA A 14 -18.93 -17.80 -3.24
N HIS A 15 -18.00 -18.76 -3.26
CA HIS A 15 -17.26 -19.17 -2.06
C HIS A 15 -16.31 -18.07 -1.60
N PHE A 16 -15.55 -17.46 -2.53
CA PHE A 16 -14.63 -16.38 -2.21
C PHE A 16 -15.37 -15.12 -1.74
N GLN A 17 -16.51 -14.80 -2.36
CA GLN A 17 -17.35 -13.69 -1.91
C GLN A 17 -17.92 -13.96 -0.49
N GLN A 18 -18.43 -15.16 -0.21
CA GLN A 18 -18.95 -15.52 1.10
C GLN A 18 -17.85 -15.48 2.19
N ARG A 19 -16.61 -15.75 1.82
CA ARG A 19 -15.48 -15.66 2.74
C ARG A 19 -14.96 -14.24 2.94
N GLY A 20 -15.41 -13.26 2.15
CA GLY A 20 -14.90 -11.90 2.16
C GLY A 20 -13.43 -11.82 1.73
N LEU A 21 -13.04 -12.64 0.72
CA LEU A 21 -11.65 -12.72 0.27
C LEU A 21 -11.16 -11.42 -0.35
N PHE A 22 -12.05 -10.61 -0.89
CA PHE A 22 -11.70 -9.36 -1.55
C PHE A 22 -12.30 -8.17 -0.82
N ALA A 23 -11.53 -7.09 -0.71
CA ALA A 23 -11.99 -5.79 -0.24
C ALA A 23 -11.52 -4.68 -1.20
N THR A 24 -12.30 -3.64 -1.26
CA THR A 24 -11.95 -2.44 -2.03
C THR A 24 -10.88 -1.66 -1.30
N ASN A 25 -9.78 -1.35 -2.00
CA ASN A 25 -8.70 -0.53 -1.48
C ASN A 25 -8.02 0.22 -2.63
N GLY A 26 -7.15 1.15 -2.31
CA GLY A 26 -6.41 1.92 -3.30
C GLY A 26 -5.76 3.16 -2.71
N ASN A 27 -5.28 4.01 -3.59
CA ASN A 27 -4.76 5.33 -3.26
C ASN A 27 -4.95 6.29 -4.46
N ALA A 28 -4.50 7.53 -4.33
CA ALA A 28 -4.66 8.55 -5.35
C ALA A 28 -3.95 8.19 -6.68
N ASP A 29 -2.83 7.46 -6.61
CA ASP A 29 -2.01 7.15 -7.79
C ASP A 29 -2.52 5.91 -8.53
N SER A 30 -2.93 4.87 -7.80
CA SER A 30 -3.36 3.59 -8.38
C SER A 30 -4.86 3.50 -8.65
N GLY A 31 -5.66 4.43 -8.12
CA GLY A 31 -7.11 4.32 -8.13
C GLY A 31 -7.62 3.26 -7.14
N THR A 32 -8.90 2.93 -7.25
CA THR A 32 -9.60 2.02 -6.35
C THR A 32 -9.90 0.71 -7.03
N HIS A 33 -9.46 -0.39 -6.43
CA HIS A 33 -9.58 -1.74 -6.97
C HIS A 33 -9.96 -2.74 -5.89
N LEU A 34 -10.35 -3.96 -6.31
CA LEU A 34 -10.51 -5.09 -5.42
C LEU A 34 -9.14 -5.73 -5.14
N TYR A 35 -8.80 -5.83 -3.87
CA TYR A 35 -7.57 -6.47 -3.39
C TYR A 35 -7.90 -7.70 -2.56
N PRO A 36 -7.10 -8.77 -2.64
CA PRO A 36 -7.29 -9.91 -1.76
C PRO A 36 -7.01 -9.52 -0.31
N THR A 37 -7.86 -9.99 0.57
CA THR A 37 -7.71 -9.83 2.02
C THR A 37 -6.98 -11.04 2.59
N HIS A 38 -7.11 -11.27 3.92
CA HIS A 38 -6.52 -12.46 4.51
C HIS A 38 -7.35 -13.70 4.21
N ILE A 39 -6.64 -14.78 3.94
CA ILE A 39 -7.24 -16.09 3.65
C ILE A 39 -7.68 -16.84 4.91
N TRP A 40 -7.28 -16.38 6.09
CA TRP A 40 -7.63 -16.98 7.38
C TRP A 40 -8.77 -16.22 8.08
N ARG A 41 -9.43 -16.90 8.99
CA ARG A 41 -10.37 -16.26 9.92
C ARG A 41 -9.63 -15.85 11.18
N TRP A 42 -9.91 -14.63 11.62
CA TRP A 42 -9.31 -14.03 12.79
C TRP A 42 -10.37 -13.76 13.86
N SER A 43 -10.07 -14.14 15.11
CA SER A 43 -10.99 -13.94 16.26
C SER A 43 -10.51 -12.83 17.22
N GLY A 44 -9.43 -12.13 16.88
CA GLY A 44 -8.91 -10.99 17.62
C GLY A 44 -9.57 -9.67 17.23
N PRO A 45 -8.89 -8.54 17.48
CA PRO A 45 -9.36 -7.23 17.05
C PRO A 45 -9.62 -7.19 15.54
N GLU A 46 -10.61 -6.37 15.14
CA GLU A 46 -10.93 -6.20 13.73
C GLU A 46 -9.70 -5.79 12.93
N MET A 47 -9.39 -6.56 11.90
CA MET A 47 -8.32 -6.21 10.96
C MET A 47 -8.87 -5.24 9.93
N ARG A 48 -8.21 -4.09 9.79
CA ARG A 48 -8.58 -3.04 8.86
C ARG A 48 -7.55 -2.95 7.75
N PHE A 49 -8.03 -2.63 6.56
CA PHE A 49 -7.19 -2.27 5.43
C PHE A 49 -7.16 -0.74 5.38
N GLU A 50 -6.02 -0.18 5.71
CA GLU A 50 -5.77 1.25 5.53
C GLU A 50 -5.54 1.53 4.03
N GLU A 51 -5.62 2.80 3.66
CA GLU A 51 -5.28 3.25 2.31
C GLU A 51 -3.87 2.79 1.92
N LEU A 52 -3.69 2.36 0.67
CA LEU A 52 -2.38 1.94 0.19
C LEU A 52 -1.41 3.11 0.24
N PRO A 53 -0.20 2.93 0.80
CA PRO A 53 0.75 4.02 0.89
C PRO A 53 1.24 4.44 -0.50
N VAL A 54 1.41 5.74 -0.68
CA VAL A 54 2.15 6.30 -1.83
C VAL A 54 3.63 6.39 -1.51
N LEU A 55 4.48 6.46 -2.54
CA LEU A 55 5.91 6.61 -2.36
C LEU A 55 6.21 7.84 -1.49
N GLY A 56 6.98 7.63 -0.43
CA GLY A 56 7.38 8.70 0.49
C GLY A 56 6.27 9.26 1.38
N GLY A 57 5.04 8.78 1.28
CA GLY A 57 3.90 9.32 2.03
C GLY A 57 4.05 9.30 3.55
N HIS A 58 4.92 8.46 4.08
CA HIS A 58 5.21 8.37 5.52
C HIS A 58 6.58 8.94 5.92
N ASN A 59 7.33 9.53 4.99
CA ASN A 59 8.69 10.00 5.24
C ASN A 59 8.77 10.91 6.46
N GLU A 60 7.98 11.97 6.53
CA GLU A 60 8.04 12.90 7.66
C GLU A 60 7.62 12.24 8.98
N ALA A 61 6.57 11.42 8.95
CA ALA A 61 6.10 10.73 10.15
C ALA A 61 7.16 9.78 10.71
N ILE A 62 7.94 9.12 9.85
CA ILE A 62 9.00 8.20 10.25
C ILE A 62 10.26 8.98 10.64
N PHE A 63 10.80 9.80 9.77
CA PHE A 63 12.09 10.45 10.01
C PHE A 63 12.03 11.52 11.09
N LYS A 64 11.01 12.39 11.07
CA LYS A 64 10.85 13.41 12.09
C LYS A 64 10.08 12.90 13.31
N GLY A 65 8.96 12.21 13.10
CA GLY A 65 8.10 11.79 14.20
C GLY A 65 8.67 10.64 15.02
N LEU A 66 9.10 9.53 14.37
CA LEU A 66 9.59 8.35 15.06
C LEU A 66 11.08 8.42 15.39
N LEU A 67 11.91 8.87 14.44
CA LEU A 67 13.36 8.94 14.60
C LEU A 67 13.83 10.25 15.24
N GLY A 68 12.97 11.27 15.35
CA GLY A 68 13.26 12.53 16.01
C GLY A 68 14.23 13.43 15.27
N MET A 69 14.34 13.29 13.94
CA MET A 69 15.21 14.15 13.13
C MET A 69 14.71 15.60 13.11
N THR A 70 15.66 16.52 13.11
CA THR A 70 15.34 17.93 12.89
C THR A 70 14.97 18.21 11.45
N ASP A 71 14.36 19.38 11.19
CA ASP A 71 14.02 19.81 9.82
C ASP A 71 15.29 19.97 8.95
N GLU A 72 16.39 20.43 9.55
CA GLU A 72 17.68 20.59 8.87
C GLU A 72 18.28 19.23 8.48
N GLU A 73 18.26 18.25 9.39
CA GLU A 73 18.75 16.91 9.11
C GLU A 73 17.91 16.22 8.01
N TYR A 74 16.59 16.38 8.09
CA TYR A 74 15.68 15.85 7.06
C TYR A 74 15.95 16.47 5.69
N ALA A 75 16.14 17.81 5.64
CA ALA A 75 16.44 18.53 4.39
C ALA A 75 17.75 18.05 3.74
N LEU A 76 18.78 17.76 4.52
CA LEU A 76 20.04 17.19 4.00
C LEU A 76 19.85 15.82 3.35
N LEU A 77 18.96 14.98 3.88
CA LEU A 77 18.64 13.69 3.28
C LEU A 77 17.85 13.82 1.98
N VAL A 78 16.95 14.80 1.91
CA VAL A 78 16.21 15.12 0.68
C VAL A 78 17.19 15.64 -0.39
N GLU A 79 18.05 16.60 -0.05
CA GLU A 79 19.07 17.17 -0.96
C GLU A 79 20.05 16.09 -1.43
N GLY A 80 20.44 15.17 -0.56
CA GLY A 80 21.30 14.05 -0.88
C GLY A 80 20.63 12.93 -1.71
N GLY A 81 19.32 13.05 -2.02
CA GLY A 81 18.57 12.06 -2.78
C GLY A 81 18.28 10.75 -2.02
N HIS A 82 18.40 10.77 -0.67
CA HIS A 82 18.10 9.61 0.17
C HIS A 82 16.62 9.49 0.53
N ILE A 83 15.91 10.61 0.48
CA ILE A 83 14.46 10.69 0.74
C ILE A 83 13.80 11.28 -0.51
N GLN A 84 12.86 10.54 -1.08
CA GLN A 84 12.14 10.94 -2.29
C GLN A 84 10.62 10.82 -2.08
N LEU A 85 9.87 11.63 -2.81
CA LEU A 85 8.41 11.63 -2.83
C LEU A 85 7.85 11.12 -4.16
N ASP A 86 8.73 10.83 -5.12
CA ASP A 86 8.35 10.43 -6.47
C ASP A 86 9.36 9.47 -7.08
N TYR A 87 8.94 8.69 -8.08
CA TYR A 87 9.84 7.90 -8.89
C TYR A 87 10.57 8.80 -9.86
N LEU A 88 11.90 8.72 -9.86
CA LEU A 88 12.75 9.56 -10.69
C LEU A 88 13.26 8.79 -11.90
N GLN A 89 13.30 9.45 -13.06
CA GLN A 89 14.02 9.01 -14.24
C GLN A 89 15.54 9.04 -14.01
N PRO A 90 16.34 8.39 -14.87
CA PRO A 90 17.80 8.42 -14.73
C PRO A 90 18.42 9.81 -14.74
N ASP A 91 17.73 10.81 -15.29
CA ASP A 91 18.15 12.21 -15.31
C ASP A 91 17.73 13.01 -14.06
N GLY A 92 17.03 12.36 -13.11
CA GLY A 92 16.56 12.95 -11.86
C GLY A 92 15.23 13.69 -11.96
N THR A 93 14.55 13.65 -13.11
CA THR A 93 13.19 14.22 -13.23
C THR A 93 12.12 13.20 -12.82
N PRO A 94 10.96 13.62 -12.26
CA PRO A 94 9.84 12.72 -12.01
C PRO A 94 9.33 12.05 -13.31
N TYR A 95 8.78 10.82 -13.15
CA TYR A 95 8.08 10.13 -14.24
C TYR A 95 6.79 10.83 -14.59
#